data_24797bad610c336c60b9dafc341f9edb
#
_entry.id   24797bad610c336c60b9dafc341f9edb
#
_cell.length_a   1.000
_cell.length_b   1.000
_cell.length_c   1.000
_cell.angle_alpha   90.00
_cell.angle_beta   90.00
_cell.angle_gamma   90.00
#
_symmetry.space_group_name_H-M   'P 1'
#
loop_
_entity.id
_entity.type
_entity.pdbx_description
1 polymer ?
#
loop_
_entity_poly.entity_id
_entity_poly.type
_entity_poly.pdbx_seq_one_letter_code
_entity_poly.pdbx_strand_id
1 'polypeptide(L)'
;MKQTKNLLFKALFLSCLGLAVMSCDGEDGVDGTNGIDGVDGADGADGADGADGADGQDLTLEESIPLTSSVTPNELFELKGAFAGSADLNMIMSSADILESDSTFVYGSYMDGAALYPTEDGNYALINNLEADYSIARIMLNSELQPLQGDYIVNSTATAFTAMCSGSSITVEEHGFGPLYLSGGEWGGNAKGVFKVNPFRAKEDRVEVERLPALGEWSTENAVVIGKDAYSSQTVIFMGDDHSDNTYPQAHFGMYVGQRGDLYGGKLYVLRGTNPVESAPGEGGQLFEMGMAQDIEYDVEWVEVTERTIDELNQEAIDLGAIGFQRIEDIDWRRGSADAQREVYFNATGRIRGDNPDLNLR
;
A
#
# COMPACT_ATOMS: atom_id res chain seq x y z
N MET A 1 3.45 58.56 17.51
CA MET A 1 3.19 58.69 19.00
C MET A 1 2.93 57.35 19.57
N LYS A 2 3.87 56.93 20.43
CA LYS A 2 3.73 56.14 21.68
C LYS A 2 3.06 54.75 21.54
N GLN A 3 3.58 53.66 22.07
CA GLN A 3 4.68 53.33 22.99
C GLN A 3 4.88 51.81 22.99
N THR A 4 6.16 51.43 23.04
CA THR A 4 6.74 50.14 23.40
C THR A 4 6.30 49.66 24.77
N LYS A 5 6.13 48.33 24.92
CA LYS A 5 6.36 47.66 26.22
C LYS A 5 7.11 46.33 26.00
N ASN A 6 8.39 46.39 26.39
CA ASN A 6 9.23 45.23 26.65
C ASN A 6 8.75 44.54 27.95
N LEU A 7 8.77 43.21 27.95
CA LEU A 7 8.75 42.48 29.25
C LEU A 7 9.91 41.46 29.22
N LEU A 8 10.93 41.83 30.02
CA LEU A 8 12.05 40.95 30.40
C LEU A 8 11.51 39.86 31.37
N PHE A 9 11.92 38.61 31.12
CA PHE A 9 11.88 37.57 32.16
C PHE A 9 13.29 37.16 32.52
N LYS A 10 13.61 37.36 33.83
CA LYS A 10 14.91 37.13 34.47
C LYS A 10 15.10 35.63 34.71
N ALA A 11 16.29 35.17 34.38
CA ALA A 11 16.85 33.88 34.81
C ALA A 11 17.14 33.89 36.30
N LEU A 12 16.78 32.81 36.99
CA LEU A 12 17.20 32.55 38.36
C LEU A 12 18.17 31.37 38.36
N PHE A 13 19.45 31.70 38.55
CA PHE A 13 20.50 30.73 38.89
C PHE A 13 20.41 30.37 40.36
N LEU A 14 20.34 29.07 40.68
CA LEU A 14 20.61 28.61 42.03
C LEU A 14 21.77 27.58 41.97
N SER A 15 22.91 28.06 42.44
CA SER A 15 24.11 27.27 42.72
C SER A 15 23.95 26.52 44.02
N CYS A 16 24.21 25.22 44.06
CA CYS A 16 24.57 24.53 45.31
C CYS A 16 25.96 23.94 45.17
N LEU A 17 26.80 24.49 46.01
CA LEU A 17 28.22 24.21 46.17
C LEU A 17 28.39 23.06 47.20
N GLY A 18 29.26 22.09 46.83
CA GLY A 18 30.20 21.47 47.75
C GLY A 18 29.72 20.33 48.63
N LEU A 19 30.32 19.18 48.44
CA LEU A 19 30.76 18.34 49.59
C LEU A 19 31.90 17.38 49.12
N ALA A 20 32.97 17.59 49.78
CA ALA A 20 34.18 16.89 50.10
C ALA A 20 34.38 15.43 49.58
N VAL A 21 35.49 15.25 48.94
CA VAL A 21 36.21 13.98 48.77
C VAL A 21 36.65 13.42 50.09
N MET A 22 36.29 12.19 50.39
CA MET A 22 37.04 11.33 51.32
C MET A 22 37.64 10.21 50.47
N SER A 23 38.94 10.30 50.31
CA SER A 23 39.82 9.22 49.85
C SER A 23 39.82 8.12 50.90
N CYS A 24 39.36 6.94 50.56
CA CYS A 24 39.76 5.71 51.25
C CYS A 24 40.76 5.01 50.34
N ASP A 25 42.03 4.97 50.79
CA ASP A 25 43.02 4.03 50.27
C ASP A 25 42.55 2.61 50.67
N GLY A 26 42.00 1.88 49.66
CA GLY A 26 41.77 0.45 49.77
C GLY A 26 43.02 -0.30 49.33
N GLU A 27 43.46 -1.26 50.14
CA GLU A 27 44.56 -2.16 49.78
C GLU A 27 44.33 -2.85 48.43
N ASP A 28 45.38 -3.02 47.64
CA ASP A 28 45.33 -3.70 46.34
C ASP A 28 44.76 -5.11 46.50
N GLY A 29 43.68 -5.41 45.83
CA GLY A 29 43.06 -6.73 45.81
C GLY A 29 43.98 -7.72 45.07
N VAL A 30 44.09 -8.93 45.61
CA VAL A 30 44.84 -10.05 45.01
C VAL A 30 44.28 -10.34 43.62
N ASP A 31 45.14 -10.47 42.62
CA ASP A 31 44.73 -10.84 41.25
C ASP A 31 43.91 -12.13 41.26
N GLY A 32 42.71 -12.05 40.65
CA GLY A 32 41.84 -13.20 40.48
C GLY A 32 42.47 -14.24 39.54
N THR A 33 42.37 -15.51 39.88
CA THR A 33 42.79 -16.61 39.03
C THR A 33 41.99 -16.60 37.72
N ASN A 34 42.67 -16.79 36.58
CA ASN A 34 42.06 -16.87 35.27
C ASN A 34 40.93 -17.91 35.28
N GLY A 35 39.77 -17.53 34.76
CA GLY A 35 38.65 -18.45 34.55
C GLY A 35 39.01 -19.59 33.61
N ILE A 36 38.50 -20.75 33.85
CA ILE A 36 38.62 -21.93 32.97
C ILE A 36 37.82 -21.63 31.69
N ASP A 37 38.41 -21.82 30.53
CA ASP A 37 37.72 -21.67 29.24
C ASP A 37 36.48 -22.57 29.23
N GLY A 38 35.37 -21.99 28.81
CA GLY A 38 34.10 -22.71 28.67
C GLY A 38 34.19 -23.78 27.60
N VAL A 39 33.60 -24.93 27.83
CA VAL A 39 33.49 -26.01 26.82
C VAL A 39 32.60 -25.50 25.70
N ASP A 40 33.05 -25.65 24.45
CA ASP A 40 32.24 -25.33 23.28
C ASP A 40 30.87 -26.06 23.35
N GLY A 41 29.81 -25.30 23.11
CA GLY A 41 28.46 -25.87 23.06
C GLY A 41 28.36 -26.87 21.91
N ALA A 42 27.65 -27.98 22.12
CA ALA A 42 27.36 -28.92 21.05
C ALA A 42 26.59 -28.21 19.92
N ASP A 43 26.96 -28.49 18.67
CA ASP A 43 26.26 -28.00 17.50
C ASP A 43 24.77 -28.41 17.61
N GLY A 44 23.88 -27.45 17.35
CA GLY A 44 22.44 -27.71 17.33
C GLY A 44 22.14 -28.74 16.24
N ALA A 45 21.23 -29.68 16.53
CA ALA A 45 20.74 -30.60 15.51
C ALA A 45 20.16 -29.83 14.32
N ASP A 46 20.48 -30.26 13.11
CA ASP A 46 19.87 -29.72 11.89
C ASP A 46 18.35 -29.81 12.01
N GLY A 47 17.67 -28.70 11.68
CA GLY A 47 16.23 -28.67 11.65
C GLY A 47 15.72 -29.72 10.65
N ALA A 48 14.64 -30.43 11.00
CA ALA A 48 13.99 -31.34 10.07
C ALA A 48 13.60 -30.58 8.81
N ASP A 49 13.86 -31.16 7.64
CA ASP A 49 13.39 -30.63 6.37
C ASP A 49 11.88 -30.39 6.45
N GLY A 50 11.43 -29.18 6.04
CA GLY A 50 10.02 -28.86 5.99
C GLY A 50 9.33 -29.87 5.06
N ALA A 51 8.15 -30.37 5.48
CA ALA A 51 7.35 -31.21 4.60
C ALA A 51 7.13 -30.50 3.26
N ASP A 52 7.32 -31.22 2.17
CA ASP A 52 6.98 -30.73 0.84
C ASP A 52 5.55 -30.20 0.87
N GLY A 53 5.36 -28.98 0.40
CA GLY A 53 4.03 -28.39 0.27
C GLY A 53 3.16 -29.35 -0.54
N ALA A 54 1.92 -29.58 -0.11
CA ALA A 54 0.98 -30.38 -0.86
C ALA A 54 0.94 -29.85 -2.30
N ASP A 55 1.07 -30.73 -3.29
CA ASP A 55 0.90 -30.40 -4.69
C ASP A 55 -0.42 -29.61 -4.83
N GLY A 56 -0.33 -28.44 -5.49
CA GLY A 56 -1.51 -27.62 -5.72
C GLY A 56 -2.60 -28.51 -6.34
N GLN A 57 -3.75 -28.56 -5.70
CA GLN A 57 -4.88 -29.26 -6.28
C GLN A 57 -5.22 -28.57 -7.61
N ASP A 58 -5.35 -29.32 -8.68
CA ASP A 58 -5.93 -28.82 -9.91
C ASP A 58 -7.27 -28.18 -9.55
N LEU A 59 -7.43 -26.89 -9.89
CA LEU A 59 -8.71 -26.22 -9.80
C LEU A 59 -9.67 -26.96 -10.73
N THR A 60 -10.47 -27.87 -10.17
CA THR A 60 -11.68 -28.30 -10.83
C THR A 60 -12.60 -27.08 -10.84
N LEU A 61 -12.73 -26.44 -12.00
CA LEU A 61 -13.76 -25.44 -12.22
C LEU A 61 -15.10 -26.13 -11.98
N GLU A 62 -15.71 -25.88 -10.82
CA GLU A 62 -17.11 -26.22 -10.61
C GLU A 62 -17.94 -25.49 -11.65
N GLU A 63 -19.07 -26.05 -12.05
CA GLU A 63 -19.96 -25.44 -13.04
C GLU A 63 -20.19 -23.99 -12.70
N SER A 64 -20.01 -23.10 -13.68
CA SER A 64 -20.24 -21.66 -13.50
C SER A 64 -21.64 -21.41 -12.99
N ILE A 65 -21.75 -20.72 -11.85
CA ILE A 65 -23.05 -20.36 -11.29
C ILE A 65 -23.60 -19.18 -12.13
N PRO A 66 -24.74 -19.32 -12.81
CA PRO A 66 -25.27 -18.22 -13.60
C PRO A 66 -25.75 -17.09 -12.69
N LEU A 67 -25.13 -15.92 -12.79
CA LEU A 67 -25.51 -14.72 -12.07
C LEU A 67 -26.62 -14.01 -12.86
N THR A 68 -27.82 -13.97 -12.32
CA THR A 68 -29.01 -13.49 -13.04
C THR A 68 -29.58 -12.16 -12.51
N SER A 69 -28.88 -11.52 -11.59
CA SER A 69 -29.43 -10.38 -10.84
C SER A 69 -29.20 -9.01 -11.51
N SER A 70 -28.32 -8.90 -12.51
CA SER A 70 -28.05 -7.62 -13.15
C SER A 70 -28.97 -7.36 -14.34
N VAL A 71 -29.43 -6.11 -14.50
CA VAL A 71 -30.12 -5.64 -15.69
C VAL A 71 -29.16 -5.35 -16.85
N THR A 72 -27.88 -5.22 -16.56
CA THR A 72 -26.83 -5.00 -17.55
C THR A 72 -26.42 -6.34 -18.17
N PRO A 73 -26.39 -6.45 -19.51
CA PRO A 73 -26.09 -7.71 -20.16
C PRO A 73 -24.61 -8.10 -19.99
N ASN A 74 -24.35 -9.42 -19.89
CA ASN A 74 -22.98 -9.96 -19.75
C ASN A 74 -22.10 -9.70 -21.00
N GLU A 75 -22.72 -9.41 -22.13
CA GLU A 75 -22.03 -9.19 -23.43
C GLU A 75 -21.28 -7.86 -23.51
N LEU A 76 -21.21 -7.07 -22.44
CA LEU A 76 -20.37 -5.87 -22.41
C LEU A 76 -18.88 -6.18 -22.60
N PHE A 77 -18.46 -7.38 -22.27
CA PHE A 77 -17.08 -7.83 -22.40
C PHE A 77 -17.01 -9.09 -23.28
N GLU A 78 -15.98 -9.18 -24.09
CA GLU A 78 -15.72 -10.34 -24.95
C GLU A 78 -14.31 -10.87 -24.66
N LEU A 79 -14.20 -12.15 -24.31
CA LEU A 79 -12.92 -12.84 -24.19
C LEU A 79 -12.40 -13.18 -25.59
N LYS A 80 -11.14 -12.78 -25.90
CA LYS A 80 -10.52 -12.95 -27.21
C LYS A 80 -9.25 -13.79 -27.16
N GLY A 81 -8.81 -14.25 -28.34
CA GLY A 81 -7.55 -14.99 -28.50
C GLY A 81 -7.54 -16.29 -27.71
N ALA A 82 -6.49 -16.49 -26.90
CA ALA A 82 -6.32 -17.70 -26.11
C ALA A 82 -7.35 -17.84 -24.98
N PHE A 83 -8.05 -16.78 -24.64
CA PHE A 83 -9.06 -16.78 -23.55
C PHE A 83 -10.48 -17.04 -24.08
N ALA A 84 -10.69 -16.99 -25.39
CA ALA A 84 -12.01 -17.25 -25.99
C ALA A 84 -12.49 -18.66 -25.63
N GLY A 85 -13.61 -18.77 -24.90
CA GLY A 85 -14.18 -20.04 -24.46
C GLY A 85 -13.45 -20.74 -23.31
N SER A 86 -12.46 -20.08 -22.67
CA SER A 86 -11.77 -20.61 -21.48
C SER A 86 -12.40 -20.20 -20.15
N ALA A 87 -13.27 -19.18 -20.17
CA ALA A 87 -13.98 -18.69 -19.00
C ALA A 87 -15.31 -18.04 -19.42
N ASP A 88 -16.23 -17.94 -18.48
CA ASP A 88 -17.48 -17.19 -18.62
C ASP A 88 -17.36 -15.85 -17.89
N LEU A 89 -17.95 -14.81 -18.47
CA LEU A 89 -18.08 -13.48 -17.87
C LEU A 89 -19.50 -13.25 -17.41
N ASN A 90 -19.67 -12.90 -16.16
CA ASN A 90 -20.97 -12.62 -15.57
C ASN A 90 -20.96 -11.26 -14.86
N MET A 91 -21.93 -10.41 -15.20
CA MET A 91 -22.12 -9.14 -14.51
C MET A 91 -22.78 -9.40 -13.15
N ILE A 92 -22.11 -8.98 -12.09
CA ILE A 92 -22.65 -9.09 -10.73
C ILE A 92 -23.65 -7.98 -10.48
N MET A 93 -23.26 -6.73 -10.71
CA MET A 93 -24.06 -5.54 -10.49
C MET A 93 -23.52 -4.35 -11.27
N SER A 94 -24.39 -3.46 -11.67
CA SER A 94 -24.04 -2.18 -12.30
C SER A 94 -24.74 -1.01 -11.58
N SER A 95 -24.36 0.21 -11.93
CA SER A 95 -25.01 1.42 -11.42
C SER A 95 -26.48 1.59 -11.86
N ALA A 96 -26.93 0.80 -12.85
CA ALA A 96 -28.33 0.78 -13.30
C ALA A 96 -29.21 -0.20 -12.53
N ASP A 97 -28.60 -1.07 -11.72
CA ASP A 97 -29.31 -2.09 -10.96
C ASP A 97 -29.90 -1.54 -9.66
N ILE A 98 -31.09 -2.03 -9.30
CA ILE A 98 -31.76 -1.73 -8.04
C ILE A 98 -31.94 -3.06 -7.30
N LEU A 99 -31.45 -3.11 -6.06
CA LEU A 99 -31.62 -4.29 -5.22
C LEU A 99 -33.07 -4.40 -4.75
N GLU A 100 -33.67 -5.57 -4.89
CA GLU A 100 -35.07 -5.81 -4.42
C GLU A 100 -35.18 -5.64 -2.89
N SER A 101 -34.15 -6.05 -2.15
CA SER A 101 -34.10 -5.97 -0.69
C SER A 101 -33.80 -4.57 -0.15
N ASP A 102 -33.16 -3.70 -0.96
CA ASP A 102 -32.82 -2.32 -0.60
C ASP A 102 -32.88 -1.40 -1.83
N SER A 103 -34.09 -0.98 -2.17
CA SER A 103 -34.31 -0.08 -3.29
C SER A 103 -33.77 1.35 -3.08
N THR A 104 -33.24 1.65 -1.90
CA THR A 104 -32.63 2.96 -1.59
C THR A 104 -31.12 2.99 -1.86
N PHE A 105 -30.50 1.82 -1.97
CA PHE A 105 -29.10 1.75 -2.35
C PHE A 105 -28.94 1.97 -3.85
N VAL A 106 -28.11 2.93 -4.19
CA VAL A 106 -27.68 3.17 -5.58
C VAL A 106 -26.18 2.91 -5.63
N TYR A 107 -25.79 1.99 -6.49
CA TYR A 107 -24.37 1.72 -6.72
C TYR A 107 -23.79 2.84 -7.58
N GLY A 108 -22.74 3.50 -7.06
CA GLY A 108 -22.16 4.66 -7.69
C GLY A 108 -21.41 4.37 -8.99
N SER A 109 -20.63 5.32 -9.43
CA SER A 109 -19.96 5.29 -10.74
C SER A 109 -18.44 5.33 -10.64
N TYR A 110 -17.78 5.01 -11.76
CA TYR A 110 -16.33 4.81 -11.84
C TYR A 110 -15.88 3.83 -10.75
N MET A 111 -16.34 2.59 -10.90
CA MET A 111 -15.93 1.48 -10.05
C MET A 111 -14.47 1.18 -10.32
N ASP A 112 -13.68 1.22 -9.26
CA ASP A 112 -12.25 0.99 -9.30
C ASP A 112 -11.87 -0.17 -8.37
N GLY A 113 -10.85 -0.01 -7.51
CA GLY A 113 -10.36 -1.06 -6.64
C GLY A 113 -11.43 -1.81 -5.86
N ALA A 114 -11.29 -3.11 -5.81
CA ALA A 114 -12.24 -3.98 -5.13
C ALA A 114 -11.54 -5.07 -4.30
N ALA A 115 -12.26 -5.58 -3.29
CA ALA A 115 -11.86 -6.74 -2.52
C ALA A 115 -13.07 -7.58 -2.11
N LEU A 116 -12.91 -8.90 -2.10
CA LEU A 116 -13.94 -9.84 -1.70
C LEU A 116 -13.54 -10.52 -0.39
N TYR A 117 -14.40 -10.45 0.61
CA TYR A 117 -14.19 -11.06 1.91
C TYR A 117 -15.27 -12.11 2.20
N PRO A 118 -14.89 -13.33 2.58
CA PRO A 118 -15.86 -14.30 3.06
C PRO A 118 -16.42 -13.87 4.41
N THR A 119 -17.69 -14.18 4.66
CA THR A 119 -18.37 -13.97 5.94
C THR A 119 -18.57 -15.29 6.67
N GLU A 120 -18.83 -15.23 7.98
CA GLU A 120 -18.99 -16.46 8.81
C GLU A 120 -20.19 -17.31 8.42
N ASP A 121 -21.19 -16.73 7.78
CA ASP A 121 -22.41 -17.41 7.31
C ASP A 121 -22.27 -18.01 5.90
N GLY A 122 -21.07 -17.97 5.31
CA GLY A 122 -20.80 -18.53 3.98
C GLY A 122 -21.18 -17.61 2.82
N ASN A 123 -21.49 -16.36 3.10
CA ASN A 123 -21.70 -15.29 2.14
C ASN A 123 -20.40 -14.52 1.89
N TYR A 124 -20.49 -13.41 1.16
CA TYR A 124 -19.36 -12.54 0.85
C TYR A 124 -19.72 -11.07 1.03
N ALA A 125 -18.70 -10.28 1.39
CA ALA A 125 -18.73 -8.83 1.33
C ALA A 125 -17.78 -8.36 0.20
N LEU A 126 -18.35 -7.78 -0.85
CA LEU A 126 -17.60 -7.09 -1.90
C LEU A 126 -17.43 -5.63 -1.46
N ILE A 127 -16.20 -5.22 -1.28
CA ILE A 127 -15.84 -3.82 -1.03
C ILE A 127 -15.36 -3.22 -2.35
N ASN A 128 -15.85 -2.04 -2.68
CA ASN A 128 -15.49 -1.42 -3.95
C ASN A 128 -15.35 0.10 -3.82
N ASN A 129 -14.26 0.61 -4.34
CA ASN A 129 -14.03 2.03 -4.48
C ASN A 129 -14.89 2.61 -5.60
N LEU A 130 -15.46 3.79 -5.37
CA LEU A 130 -16.25 4.54 -6.32
C LEU A 130 -15.57 5.89 -6.52
N GLU A 131 -14.74 5.97 -7.52
CA GLU A 131 -13.81 7.08 -7.75
C GLU A 131 -14.53 8.43 -7.90
N ALA A 132 -15.54 8.48 -8.79
CA ALA A 132 -16.30 9.70 -9.04
C ALA A 132 -17.21 10.11 -7.88
N ASP A 133 -17.53 9.19 -6.98
CA ASP A 133 -18.35 9.44 -5.79
C ASP A 133 -17.49 9.68 -4.54
N TYR A 134 -16.17 9.60 -4.65
CA TYR A 134 -15.23 9.80 -3.55
C TYR A 134 -15.55 8.92 -2.33
N SER A 135 -15.96 7.69 -2.56
CA SER A 135 -16.59 6.84 -1.54
C SER A 135 -16.19 5.38 -1.68
N ILE A 136 -16.52 4.59 -0.67
CA ILE A 136 -16.33 3.14 -0.68
C ILE A 136 -17.67 2.48 -0.38
N ALA A 137 -18.14 1.64 -1.31
CA ALA A 137 -19.33 0.85 -1.15
C ALA A 137 -19.01 -0.57 -0.65
N ARG A 138 -19.99 -1.18 0.00
CA ARG A 138 -20.01 -2.60 0.33
C ARG A 138 -21.27 -3.22 -0.23
N ILE A 139 -21.11 -4.34 -0.94
CA ILE A 139 -22.23 -5.13 -1.44
C ILE A 139 -22.12 -6.50 -0.78
N MET A 140 -23.17 -6.89 -0.05
CA MET A 140 -23.28 -8.24 0.48
C MET A 140 -23.78 -9.15 -0.62
N LEU A 141 -23.07 -10.24 -0.86
CA LEU A 141 -23.37 -11.26 -1.84
C LEU A 141 -23.67 -12.58 -1.12
N ASN A 142 -24.61 -13.36 -1.65
CA ASN A 142 -24.81 -14.72 -1.16
C ASN A 142 -23.68 -15.66 -1.60
N SER A 143 -23.77 -16.94 -1.21
CA SER A 143 -22.77 -17.97 -1.58
C SER A 143 -22.66 -18.21 -3.09
N GLU A 144 -23.65 -17.76 -3.87
CA GLU A 144 -23.70 -17.83 -5.34
C GLU A 144 -23.29 -16.51 -6.00
N LEU A 145 -22.70 -15.59 -5.23
CA LEU A 145 -22.27 -14.24 -5.64
C LEU A 145 -23.42 -13.35 -6.15
N GLN A 146 -24.65 -13.60 -5.74
CA GLN A 146 -25.77 -12.74 -6.08
C GLN A 146 -25.90 -11.61 -5.07
N PRO A 147 -26.12 -10.35 -5.50
CA PRO A 147 -26.27 -9.21 -4.60
C PRO A 147 -27.52 -9.35 -3.70
N LEU A 148 -27.31 -9.13 -2.39
CA LEU A 148 -28.37 -9.15 -1.38
C LEU A 148 -28.68 -7.76 -0.85
N GLN A 149 -27.66 -6.99 -0.52
CA GLN A 149 -27.75 -5.69 0.14
C GLN A 149 -26.55 -4.83 -0.24
N GLY A 150 -26.71 -3.51 -0.27
CA GLY A 150 -25.64 -2.56 -0.49
C GLY A 150 -25.66 -1.43 0.53
N ASP A 151 -24.50 -0.94 0.89
CA ASP A 151 -24.34 0.27 1.70
C ASP A 151 -23.00 0.97 1.37
N TYR A 152 -22.89 2.24 1.76
CA TYR A 152 -21.62 2.97 1.74
C TYR A 152 -20.98 2.85 3.11
N ILE A 153 -19.77 2.34 3.16
CA ILE A 153 -18.98 2.23 4.39
C ILE A 153 -18.00 3.40 4.59
N VAL A 154 -17.74 4.17 3.53
CA VAL A 154 -17.04 5.46 3.58
C VAL A 154 -17.73 6.39 2.60
N ASN A 155 -18.05 7.60 3.02
CA ASN A 155 -18.66 8.61 2.16
C ASN A 155 -17.63 9.70 1.76
N SER A 156 -18.01 10.53 0.79
CA SER A 156 -17.17 11.60 0.25
C SER A 156 -16.72 12.64 1.27
N THR A 157 -17.47 12.85 2.34
CA THR A 157 -17.06 13.78 3.41
C THR A 157 -15.88 13.19 4.21
N ALA A 158 -15.91 11.88 4.48
CA ALA A 158 -14.84 11.20 5.20
C ALA A 158 -13.52 11.22 4.42
N THR A 159 -13.57 11.10 3.09
CA THR A 159 -12.39 11.16 2.22
C THR A 159 -11.95 12.60 1.90
N ALA A 160 -12.62 13.61 2.45
CA ALA A 160 -12.44 15.02 2.08
C ALA A 160 -12.55 15.25 0.57
N PHE A 161 -13.45 14.52 -0.11
CA PHE A 161 -13.66 14.53 -1.56
C PHE A 161 -12.42 14.11 -2.37
N THR A 162 -11.61 13.23 -1.81
CA THR A 162 -10.49 12.61 -2.52
C THR A 162 -10.99 11.32 -3.19
N ALA A 163 -10.62 11.14 -4.45
CA ALA A 163 -11.00 9.96 -5.24
C ALA A 163 -10.39 8.69 -4.64
N MET A 164 -11.23 7.68 -4.49
CA MET A 164 -10.83 6.36 -4.02
C MET A 164 -10.59 5.50 -5.26
N CYS A 165 -9.31 5.29 -5.57
CA CYS A 165 -8.88 4.55 -6.74
C CYS A 165 -8.62 3.07 -6.43
N SER A 166 -7.51 2.50 -6.79
CA SER A 166 -7.27 1.07 -6.56
C SER A 166 -7.31 0.70 -5.08
N GLY A 167 -7.63 -0.55 -4.82
CA GLY A 167 -7.77 -1.07 -3.47
C GLY A 167 -7.21 -2.45 -3.29
N SER A 168 -6.79 -2.80 -2.07
CA SER A 168 -6.27 -4.11 -1.76
C SER A 168 -6.81 -4.66 -0.46
N SER A 169 -7.01 -5.98 -0.45
CA SER A 169 -7.40 -6.70 0.76
C SER A 169 -6.21 -7.02 1.64
N ILE A 170 -6.43 -6.96 2.95
CA ILE A 170 -5.54 -7.56 3.94
C ILE A 170 -6.34 -8.62 4.68
N THR A 171 -5.85 -9.87 4.66
CA THR A 171 -6.48 -10.99 5.35
C THR A 171 -5.49 -11.66 6.30
N VAL A 172 -6.01 -12.29 7.36
CA VAL A 172 -5.17 -13.05 8.29
C VAL A 172 -4.47 -14.21 7.57
N GLU A 173 -5.13 -14.80 6.59
CA GLU A 173 -4.61 -15.92 5.84
C GLU A 173 -3.40 -15.54 4.99
N GLU A 174 -3.51 -14.52 4.16
CA GLU A 174 -2.42 -14.10 3.26
C GLU A 174 -1.38 -13.24 3.97
N HIS A 175 -1.79 -12.37 4.90
CA HIS A 175 -0.93 -11.29 5.41
C HIS A 175 -0.58 -11.43 6.89
N GLY A 176 -1.27 -12.34 7.62
CA GLY A 176 -1.05 -12.60 9.04
C GLY A 176 -1.74 -11.60 9.98
N PHE A 177 -2.54 -10.69 9.46
CA PHE A 177 -3.38 -9.73 10.20
C PHE A 177 -4.55 -9.28 9.33
N GLY A 178 -5.51 -8.56 9.91
CA GLY A 178 -6.75 -8.13 9.23
C GLY A 178 -7.99 -8.76 9.88
N PRO A 179 -9.18 -8.70 9.23
CA PRO A 179 -9.40 -8.18 7.89
C PRO A 179 -9.34 -6.64 7.83
N LEU A 180 -8.70 -6.11 6.80
CA LEU A 180 -8.62 -4.70 6.50
C LEU A 180 -8.68 -4.49 4.98
N TYR A 181 -9.11 -3.32 4.57
CA TYR A 181 -9.07 -2.85 3.20
C TYR A 181 -8.23 -1.59 3.13
N LEU A 182 -7.27 -1.55 2.22
CA LEU A 182 -6.52 -0.36 1.88
C LEU A 182 -7.06 0.22 0.58
N SER A 183 -7.25 1.53 0.56
CA SER A 183 -7.70 2.28 -0.61
C SER A 183 -6.72 3.40 -0.90
N GLY A 184 -6.32 3.53 -2.14
CA GLY A 184 -5.59 4.69 -2.62
C GLY A 184 -6.47 5.93 -2.62
N GLY A 185 -5.90 7.07 -2.22
CA GLY A 185 -6.50 8.40 -2.30
C GLY A 185 -5.67 9.25 -3.25
N GLU A 186 -6.13 9.43 -4.48
CA GLU A 186 -5.32 9.91 -5.57
C GLU A 186 -5.55 11.40 -5.89
N TRP A 187 -6.67 11.75 -6.50
CA TRP A 187 -6.94 13.10 -7.00
C TRP A 187 -8.15 13.74 -6.31
N GLY A 188 -8.45 14.97 -6.66
CA GLY A 188 -9.59 15.70 -6.10
C GLY A 188 -9.23 16.37 -4.80
N GLY A 189 -9.84 15.98 -3.70
CA GLY A 189 -9.79 16.64 -2.39
C GLY A 189 -8.42 16.86 -1.74
N ASN A 190 -8.44 17.08 -0.42
CA ASN A 190 -7.22 17.50 0.31
C ASN A 190 -6.62 16.41 1.21
N ALA A 191 -7.03 15.15 1.05
CA ALA A 191 -6.63 14.06 1.93
C ALA A 191 -6.01 12.90 1.15
N LYS A 192 -4.93 13.19 0.41
CA LYS A 192 -4.22 12.16 -0.38
C LYS A 192 -3.50 11.13 0.49
N GLY A 193 -3.11 10.02 -0.10
CA GLY A 193 -2.41 8.93 0.57
C GLY A 193 -3.25 7.67 0.71
N VAL A 194 -2.92 6.81 1.66
CA VAL A 194 -3.58 5.52 1.86
C VAL A 194 -4.62 5.60 2.96
N PHE A 195 -5.82 5.12 2.67
CA PHE A 195 -6.93 4.99 3.62
C PHE A 195 -7.07 3.54 4.07
N LYS A 196 -7.32 3.36 5.37
CA LYS A 196 -7.54 2.05 5.99
C LYS A 196 -8.99 1.91 6.44
N VAL A 197 -9.63 0.83 6.04
CA VAL A 197 -11.04 0.56 6.33
C VAL A 197 -11.21 -0.85 6.89
N ASN A 198 -12.02 -0.99 7.93
CA ASN A 198 -12.54 -2.30 8.30
C ASN A 198 -13.70 -2.64 7.34
N PRO A 199 -13.62 -3.72 6.54
CA PRO A 199 -14.65 -4.07 5.56
C PRO A 199 -16.02 -4.39 6.20
N PHE A 200 -16.04 -4.72 7.49
CA PHE A 200 -17.24 -5.08 8.25
C PHE A 200 -17.70 -3.98 9.23
N ARG A 201 -17.20 -2.76 9.07
CA ARG A 201 -17.63 -1.63 9.91
C ARG A 201 -19.13 -1.34 9.74
N ALA A 202 -19.71 -0.71 10.77
CA ALA A 202 -21.10 -0.26 10.68
C ALA A 202 -21.24 0.88 9.65
N LYS A 203 -22.35 0.91 8.92
CA LYS A 203 -22.63 1.96 7.92
C LYS A 203 -22.76 3.35 8.53
N GLU A 204 -23.12 3.42 9.81
CA GLU A 204 -23.22 4.66 10.58
C GLU A 204 -21.88 5.37 10.71
N ASP A 205 -20.76 4.61 10.69
CA ASP A 205 -19.39 5.12 10.82
C ASP A 205 -18.84 5.68 9.49
N ARG A 206 -19.62 5.66 8.41
CA ARG A 206 -19.19 6.05 7.05
C ARG A 206 -18.69 7.50 6.91
N VAL A 207 -18.95 8.33 7.91
CA VAL A 207 -18.55 9.76 7.91
C VAL A 207 -17.11 9.99 8.37
N GLU A 208 -16.44 8.94 8.78
CA GLU A 208 -15.05 8.97 9.24
C GLU A 208 -14.25 7.86 8.54
N VAL A 209 -13.01 8.12 8.23
CA VAL A 209 -12.06 7.13 7.72
C VAL A 209 -10.66 7.43 8.23
N GLU A 210 -9.89 6.40 8.47
CA GLU A 210 -8.51 6.52 8.93
C GLU A 210 -7.55 6.59 7.72
N ARG A 211 -6.73 7.62 7.70
CA ARG A 211 -5.61 7.75 6.76
C ARG A 211 -4.32 7.27 7.43
N LEU A 212 -3.40 6.71 6.67
CA LEU A 212 -2.13 6.15 7.13
C LEU A 212 -0.94 7.07 6.76
N PRO A 213 -0.64 8.12 7.53
CA PRO A 213 0.42 9.06 7.17
C PRO A 213 1.82 8.43 7.09
N ALA A 214 2.06 7.32 7.81
CA ALA A 214 3.33 6.62 7.76
C ALA A 214 3.68 6.06 6.37
N LEU A 215 2.68 5.87 5.52
CA LEU A 215 2.85 5.39 4.14
C LEU A 215 3.13 6.53 3.14
N GLY A 216 3.09 7.78 3.57
CA GLY A 216 3.25 8.96 2.73
C GLY A 216 1.93 9.45 2.13
N GLU A 217 1.90 10.74 1.83
CA GLU A 217 0.74 11.41 1.21
C GLU A 217 0.94 11.53 -0.32
N TRP A 218 1.25 10.41 -0.97
CA TRP A 218 1.31 10.35 -2.44
C TRP A 218 -0.05 10.67 -3.07
N SER A 219 -0.09 10.99 -4.36
CA SER A 219 -1.29 10.76 -5.17
C SER A 219 -1.46 9.25 -5.32
N THR A 220 -1.89 8.61 -4.24
CA THR A 220 -1.80 7.16 -4.15
C THR A 220 -2.87 6.50 -4.99
N GLU A 221 -2.42 5.79 -6.02
CA GLU A 221 -3.27 4.90 -6.78
C GLU A 221 -3.50 3.60 -6.01
N ASN A 222 -2.43 2.88 -5.73
CA ASN A 222 -2.51 1.58 -5.09
C ASN A 222 -1.61 1.47 -3.86
N ALA A 223 -2.01 0.65 -2.89
CA ALA A 223 -1.21 0.25 -1.73
C ALA A 223 -1.40 -1.24 -1.46
N VAL A 224 -0.39 -2.04 -1.75
CA VAL A 224 -0.48 -3.51 -1.73
C VAL A 224 0.44 -4.10 -0.68
N VAL A 225 -0.13 -4.87 0.23
CA VAL A 225 0.63 -5.67 1.22
C VAL A 225 1.02 -6.99 0.58
N ILE A 226 2.30 -7.33 0.60
CA ILE A 226 2.75 -8.64 0.13
C ILE A 226 2.54 -9.73 1.19
N GLY A 227 2.57 -10.99 0.75
CA GLY A 227 2.28 -12.14 1.59
C GLY A 227 3.17 -12.25 2.83
N LYS A 228 2.60 -12.81 3.90
CA LYS A 228 3.25 -12.95 5.21
C LYS A 228 4.54 -13.77 5.19
N ASP A 229 4.67 -14.66 4.21
CA ASP A 229 5.81 -15.57 4.13
C ASP A 229 7.01 -14.93 3.43
N ALA A 230 6.82 -13.80 2.72
CA ALA A 230 7.93 -13.03 2.14
C ALA A 230 8.95 -12.60 3.22
N TYR A 231 8.46 -12.15 4.36
CA TYR A 231 9.24 -11.72 5.52
C TYR A 231 8.50 -12.07 6.81
N SER A 232 8.98 -13.00 7.58
CA SER A 232 8.26 -13.64 8.70
C SER A 232 7.81 -12.68 9.81
N SER A 233 8.51 -11.57 10.04
CA SER A 233 8.23 -10.62 11.13
C SER A 233 7.84 -9.22 10.65
N GLN A 234 7.76 -9.00 9.34
CA GLN A 234 7.53 -7.68 8.78
C GLN A 234 6.26 -7.62 7.96
N THR A 235 5.65 -6.45 7.96
CA THR A 235 4.67 -6.01 6.97
C THR A 235 5.41 -5.16 5.95
N VAL A 236 5.31 -5.52 4.68
CA VAL A 236 5.85 -4.74 3.56
C VAL A 236 4.70 -4.34 2.66
N ILE A 237 4.60 -3.05 2.37
CA ILE A 237 3.55 -2.46 1.55
C ILE A 237 4.21 -1.69 0.42
N PHE A 238 3.80 -1.94 -0.80
CA PHE A 238 4.21 -1.16 -1.95
C PHE A 238 3.12 -0.15 -2.31
N MET A 239 3.52 1.07 -2.66
CA MET A 239 2.62 2.14 -3.06
C MET A 239 2.99 2.64 -4.44
N GLY A 240 1.96 2.84 -5.27
CA GLY A 240 2.05 3.52 -6.55
C GLY A 240 1.61 4.97 -6.40
N ASP A 241 2.45 5.89 -6.85
CA ASP A 241 2.10 7.29 -6.98
C ASP A 241 1.65 7.57 -8.42
N ASP A 242 0.40 7.97 -8.60
CA ASP A 242 -0.15 8.35 -9.93
C ASP A 242 0.09 9.83 -10.25
N HIS A 243 1.21 10.36 -9.78
CA HIS A 243 1.56 11.74 -10.10
C HIS A 243 1.83 11.92 -11.60
N SER A 244 1.17 12.91 -12.19
CA SER A 244 1.31 13.23 -13.62
C SER A 244 1.88 14.64 -13.80
N ASP A 245 3.19 14.79 -13.67
CA ASP A 245 3.86 16.07 -13.93
C ASP A 245 3.85 16.42 -15.41
N ASN A 246 3.88 17.72 -15.70
CA ASN A 246 3.86 18.24 -17.05
C ASN A 246 5.25 18.39 -17.68
N THR A 247 6.30 18.26 -16.90
CA THR A 247 7.68 18.47 -17.38
C THR A 247 8.45 17.16 -17.47
N TYR A 248 8.48 16.40 -16.37
CA TYR A 248 9.17 15.12 -16.28
C TYR A 248 8.31 14.12 -15.50
N PRO A 249 8.50 12.81 -15.73
CA PRO A 249 7.91 11.78 -14.86
C PRO A 249 8.38 11.97 -13.41
N GLN A 250 7.45 12.14 -12.48
CA GLN A 250 7.74 12.36 -11.06
C GLN A 250 6.91 11.48 -10.13
N ALA A 251 6.22 10.48 -10.69
CA ALA A 251 5.62 9.46 -9.87
C ALA A 251 6.70 8.52 -9.31
N HIS A 252 6.58 8.15 -8.06
CA HIS A 252 7.57 7.33 -7.37
C HIS A 252 6.98 6.01 -6.91
N PHE A 253 7.80 4.95 -6.98
CA PHE A 253 7.45 3.66 -6.42
C PHE A 253 7.91 3.61 -4.96
N GLY A 254 6.93 3.60 -4.05
CA GLY A 254 7.14 3.62 -2.60
C GLY A 254 7.11 2.23 -1.98
N MET A 255 7.84 2.04 -0.88
CA MET A 255 7.81 0.84 -0.05
C MET A 255 7.79 1.22 1.43
N TYR A 256 6.78 0.75 2.15
CA TYR A 256 6.74 0.83 3.61
C TYR A 256 7.15 -0.51 4.22
N VAL A 257 7.96 -0.46 5.29
CA VAL A 257 8.40 -1.63 6.05
C VAL A 257 8.16 -1.39 7.53
N GLY A 258 7.25 -2.16 8.13
CA GLY A 258 6.95 -2.15 9.57
C GLY A 258 7.03 -3.54 10.19
N GLN A 259 6.81 -3.64 11.49
CA GLN A 259 6.59 -4.94 12.14
C GLN A 259 5.28 -5.58 11.63
N ARG A 260 5.14 -6.89 11.79
CA ARG A 260 3.92 -7.58 11.36
C ARG A 260 2.67 -6.93 11.94
N GLY A 261 1.77 -6.46 11.06
CA GLY A 261 0.53 -5.76 11.42
C GLY A 261 0.68 -4.29 11.79
N ASP A 262 1.90 -3.76 11.87
CA ASP A 262 2.13 -2.34 12.10
C ASP A 262 2.03 -1.54 10.80
N LEU A 263 1.15 -0.56 10.79
CA LEU A 263 0.92 0.38 9.67
C LEU A 263 1.32 1.82 10.02
N TYR A 264 1.98 2.04 11.18
CA TYR A 264 2.22 3.38 11.73
C TYR A 264 3.69 3.67 12.07
N GLY A 265 4.39 2.68 12.64
CA GLY A 265 5.73 2.86 13.21
C GLY A 265 6.88 2.45 12.31
N GLY A 266 6.60 2.02 11.07
CA GLY A 266 7.60 1.58 10.12
C GLY A 266 8.32 2.71 9.39
N LYS A 267 9.14 2.32 8.43
CA LYS A 267 9.94 3.21 7.60
C LYS A 267 9.43 3.21 6.17
N LEU A 268 9.57 4.36 5.51
CA LEU A 268 9.18 4.57 4.12
C LEU A 268 10.43 4.70 3.25
N TYR A 269 10.38 4.12 2.06
CA TYR A 269 11.46 4.08 1.09
C TYR A 269 10.95 4.40 -0.31
N VAL A 270 11.87 4.89 -1.15
CA VAL A 270 11.66 5.06 -2.59
C VAL A 270 12.67 4.26 -3.38
N LEU A 271 12.30 3.87 -4.58
CA LEU A 271 13.14 3.08 -5.49
C LEU A 271 14.14 3.99 -6.22
N ARG A 272 15.43 3.65 -6.17
CA ARG A 272 16.52 4.37 -6.87
C ARG A 272 17.34 3.40 -7.72
N GLY A 273 17.73 3.82 -8.91
CA GLY A 273 18.71 3.08 -9.71
C GLY A 273 20.13 3.25 -9.16
N THR A 274 20.90 2.15 -9.09
CA THR A 274 22.31 2.22 -8.62
C THR A 274 23.26 2.68 -9.71
N ASN A 275 22.89 2.49 -10.97
CA ASN A 275 23.63 2.93 -12.14
C ASN A 275 22.73 3.82 -13.00
N PRO A 276 22.64 5.13 -12.73
CA PRO A 276 21.81 6.02 -13.52
C PRO A 276 22.26 6.00 -14.98
N VAL A 277 21.31 5.84 -15.89
CA VAL A 277 21.57 5.88 -17.32
C VAL A 277 21.85 7.33 -17.71
N GLU A 278 23.03 7.61 -18.29
CA GLU A 278 23.46 8.97 -18.67
C GLU A 278 22.50 9.69 -19.63
N SER A 279 21.55 9.00 -20.22
CA SER A 279 20.63 9.50 -21.24
C SER A 279 19.29 9.99 -20.70
N ALA A 280 19.07 9.96 -19.40
CA ALA A 280 17.80 10.43 -18.83
C ALA A 280 17.74 11.97 -18.96
N PRO A 281 16.68 12.53 -19.55
CA PRO A 281 16.53 13.97 -19.66
C PRO A 281 16.07 14.55 -18.32
N GLY A 282 17.02 14.80 -17.41
CA GLY A 282 16.74 15.39 -16.11
C GLY A 282 17.96 16.04 -15.53
N GLU A 283 17.79 17.08 -14.74
CA GLU A 283 18.88 17.68 -13.99
C GLU A 283 19.31 16.71 -12.87
N GLY A 284 20.59 16.40 -12.78
CA GLY A 284 21.17 15.65 -11.68
C GLY A 284 21.35 14.15 -11.88
N GLY A 285 21.11 13.59 -13.07
CA GLY A 285 21.36 12.16 -13.36
C GLY A 285 20.30 11.21 -12.80
N GLN A 286 19.11 11.71 -12.51
CA GLN A 286 17.97 10.90 -12.14
C GLN A 286 17.60 9.95 -13.28
N LEU A 287 17.36 8.68 -12.96
CA LEU A 287 16.81 7.72 -13.90
C LEU A 287 15.30 7.96 -14.03
N PHE A 288 14.84 8.10 -15.27
CA PHE A 288 13.42 8.11 -15.58
C PHE A 288 13.03 6.83 -16.32
N GLU A 289 11.80 6.41 -16.15
CA GLU A 289 11.20 5.30 -16.88
C GLU A 289 11.48 5.40 -18.40
N MET A 290 11.38 6.60 -18.94
CA MET A 290 11.64 6.88 -20.37
C MET A 290 13.05 6.53 -20.84
N GLY A 291 14.03 6.53 -19.94
CA GLY A 291 15.41 6.14 -20.21
C GLY A 291 15.65 4.63 -20.06
N MET A 292 14.67 3.88 -19.59
CA MET A 292 14.78 2.42 -19.41
C MET A 292 14.46 1.71 -20.72
N ALA A 293 15.30 0.76 -21.10
CA ALA A 293 15.09 -0.03 -22.30
C ALA A 293 14.27 -1.29 -21.97
N GLN A 294 13.43 -1.68 -22.91
CA GLN A 294 12.66 -2.91 -22.80
C GLN A 294 13.58 -4.14 -22.73
N ASP A 295 13.21 -5.10 -21.89
CA ASP A 295 13.92 -6.37 -21.68
C ASP A 295 15.33 -6.21 -21.08
N ILE A 296 15.61 -5.07 -20.44
CA ILE A 296 16.87 -4.80 -19.73
C ILE A 296 16.63 -4.82 -18.22
N GLU A 297 17.48 -5.55 -17.50
CA GLU A 297 17.50 -5.56 -16.06
C GLU A 297 18.32 -4.36 -15.55
N TYR A 298 17.82 -3.68 -14.53
CA TYR A 298 18.47 -2.56 -13.86
C TYR A 298 18.69 -2.87 -12.38
N ASP A 299 19.88 -2.61 -11.90
CA ASP A 299 20.17 -2.68 -10.48
C ASP A 299 19.52 -1.50 -9.75
N VAL A 300 18.79 -1.79 -8.70
CA VAL A 300 18.06 -0.79 -7.91
C VAL A 300 18.31 -0.97 -6.42
N GLU A 301 18.05 0.08 -5.66
CA GLU A 301 18.08 0.06 -4.20
C GLU A 301 16.92 0.84 -3.61
N TRP A 302 16.59 0.54 -2.36
CA TRP A 302 15.58 1.24 -1.59
C TRP A 302 16.24 2.29 -0.69
N VAL A 303 15.87 3.56 -0.85
CA VAL A 303 16.39 4.67 -0.08
C VAL A 303 15.33 5.19 0.87
N GLU A 304 15.67 5.27 2.17
CA GLU A 304 14.74 5.76 3.19
C GLU A 304 14.41 7.24 2.97
N VAL A 305 13.09 7.57 3.05
CA VAL A 305 12.57 8.93 3.05
C VAL A 305 11.94 9.24 4.40
N THR A 306 12.07 10.48 4.84
CA THR A 306 11.60 10.94 6.14
C THR A 306 10.38 11.83 6.08
N GLU A 307 10.21 12.55 4.98
CA GLU A 307 9.05 13.37 4.73
C GLU A 307 7.80 12.52 4.45
N ARG A 308 6.62 13.11 4.71
CA ARG A 308 5.34 12.39 4.59
C ARG A 308 4.27 13.19 3.87
N THR A 309 4.37 14.50 3.84
CA THR A 309 3.43 15.36 3.12
C THR A 309 3.77 15.41 1.64
N ILE A 310 2.77 15.57 0.78
CA ILE A 310 2.91 15.34 -0.66
C ILE A 310 4.06 16.13 -1.30
N ASP A 311 4.17 17.42 -1.00
CA ASP A 311 5.17 18.29 -1.64
C ASP A 311 6.59 17.99 -1.14
N GLU A 312 6.77 17.87 0.18
CA GLU A 312 8.06 17.57 0.79
C GLU A 312 8.53 16.16 0.45
N LEU A 313 7.62 15.17 0.46
CA LEU A 313 7.94 13.78 0.15
C LEU A 313 8.38 13.63 -1.32
N ASN A 314 7.66 14.26 -2.25
CA ASN A 314 8.03 14.26 -3.66
C ASN A 314 9.40 14.94 -3.88
N GLN A 315 9.65 16.07 -3.24
CA GLN A 315 10.93 16.77 -3.36
C GLN A 315 12.08 15.97 -2.76
N GLU A 316 11.89 15.33 -1.59
CA GLU A 316 12.90 14.46 -0.98
C GLU A 316 13.20 13.26 -1.89
N ALA A 317 12.20 12.63 -2.49
CA ALA A 317 12.39 11.53 -3.43
C ALA A 317 13.23 11.95 -4.64
N ILE A 318 12.95 13.12 -5.21
CA ILE A 318 13.74 13.71 -6.33
C ILE A 318 15.19 13.97 -5.88
N ASP A 319 15.39 14.61 -4.74
CA ASP A 319 16.71 14.95 -4.20
C ASP A 319 17.56 13.70 -3.89
N LEU A 320 16.92 12.60 -3.52
CA LEU A 320 17.54 11.31 -3.30
C LEU A 320 17.83 10.54 -4.61
N GLY A 321 17.37 11.05 -5.75
CA GLY A 321 17.55 10.42 -7.05
C GLY A 321 16.65 9.20 -7.28
N ALA A 322 15.46 9.20 -6.70
CA ALA A 322 14.46 8.18 -6.96
C ALA A 322 14.10 8.09 -8.45
N ILE A 323 13.77 6.91 -8.93
CA ILE A 323 13.30 6.73 -10.31
C ILE A 323 11.98 7.47 -10.49
N GLY A 324 11.88 8.30 -11.52
CA GLY A 324 10.64 8.96 -11.91
C GLY A 324 9.89 8.12 -12.92
N PHE A 325 8.68 7.73 -12.58
CA PHE A 325 7.73 7.04 -13.43
C PHE A 325 6.63 7.99 -13.91
N GLN A 326 5.89 7.57 -14.93
CA GLN A 326 4.74 8.32 -15.40
C GLN A 326 3.48 7.58 -15.03
N ARG A 327 2.87 7.96 -13.89
CA ARG A 327 1.61 7.40 -13.42
C ARG A 327 1.72 5.92 -13.09
N ILE A 328 2.22 5.59 -11.90
CA ILE A 328 2.21 4.22 -11.38
C ILE A 328 0.81 3.91 -10.91
N GLU A 329 0.18 2.92 -11.52
CA GLU A 329 -1.19 2.53 -11.20
C GLU A 329 -1.24 1.19 -10.48
N ASP A 330 -1.60 0.11 -11.15
CA ASP A 330 -1.80 -1.17 -10.50
C ASP A 330 -0.51 -1.81 -10.02
N ILE A 331 -0.59 -2.42 -8.84
CA ILE A 331 0.48 -3.22 -8.25
C ILE A 331 -0.08 -4.58 -7.85
N ASP A 332 0.68 -5.64 -8.13
CA ASP A 332 0.40 -6.96 -7.60
C ASP A 332 1.71 -7.71 -7.30
N TRP A 333 1.62 -8.80 -6.55
CA TRP A 333 2.75 -9.63 -6.17
C TRP A 333 2.52 -11.10 -6.53
N ARG A 334 3.60 -11.84 -6.74
CA ARG A 334 3.51 -13.24 -7.09
C ARG A 334 3.19 -14.08 -5.86
N ARG A 335 2.13 -14.89 -5.95
CA ARG A 335 1.77 -15.87 -4.91
C ARG A 335 2.68 -17.08 -5.02
N GLY A 336 2.81 -17.84 -3.92
CA GLY A 336 3.60 -19.06 -3.86
C GLY A 336 4.61 -19.08 -2.73
N SER A 337 5.84 -19.54 -2.99
CA SER A 337 6.90 -19.64 -1.97
C SER A 337 7.29 -18.27 -1.41
N ALA A 338 7.99 -18.25 -0.28
CA ALA A 338 8.48 -17.02 0.33
C ALA A 338 9.30 -16.14 -0.64
N ASP A 339 10.12 -16.75 -1.49
CA ASP A 339 10.89 -16.01 -2.49
C ASP A 339 10.00 -15.47 -3.60
N ALA A 340 8.99 -16.23 -4.06
CA ALA A 340 8.03 -15.76 -5.03
C ALA A 340 7.24 -14.56 -4.52
N GLN A 341 6.87 -14.55 -3.23
CA GLN A 341 6.13 -13.43 -2.62
C GLN A 341 6.92 -12.13 -2.53
N ARG A 342 8.22 -12.12 -2.84
CA ARG A 342 9.05 -10.92 -2.96
C ARG A 342 9.08 -10.34 -4.37
N GLU A 343 8.47 -11.01 -5.33
CA GLU A 343 8.36 -10.57 -6.71
C GLU A 343 7.09 -9.74 -6.87
N VAL A 344 7.27 -8.48 -7.27
CA VAL A 344 6.19 -7.48 -7.36
C VAL A 344 6.16 -6.95 -8.79
N TYR A 345 4.98 -6.77 -9.31
CA TYR A 345 4.70 -6.22 -10.63
C TYR A 345 3.91 -4.93 -10.48
N PHE A 346 4.19 -3.95 -11.30
CA PHE A 346 3.40 -2.73 -11.37
C PHE A 346 3.32 -2.22 -12.81
N ASN A 347 2.30 -1.42 -13.06
CA ASN A 347 2.09 -0.77 -14.34
C ASN A 347 2.36 0.73 -14.23
N ALA A 348 2.95 1.31 -15.27
CA ALA A 348 2.91 2.73 -15.49
C ALA A 348 1.97 3.00 -16.68
N THR A 349 0.89 3.74 -16.44
CA THR A 349 -0.11 4.04 -17.46
C THR A 349 0.43 4.97 -18.53
N GLY A 350 1.40 5.78 -18.18
CA GLY A 350 1.95 6.75 -19.09
C GLY A 350 1.02 7.96 -19.30
N ARG A 351 1.45 8.86 -20.15
CA ARG A 351 0.67 10.03 -20.54
C ARG A 351 0.98 10.45 -21.96
N ILE A 352 -0.06 10.62 -22.77
CA ILE A 352 0.08 11.21 -24.11
C ILE A 352 0.07 12.74 -23.97
N ARG A 353 1.15 13.38 -24.42
CA ARG A 353 1.29 14.84 -24.42
C ARG A 353 1.38 15.36 -25.84
N GLY A 354 0.34 16.02 -26.28
CA GLY A 354 0.28 16.60 -27.61
C GLY A 354 1.29 17.72 -27.84
N ASP A 355 1.72 18.38 -26.78
CA ASP A 355 2.65 19.53 -26.79
C ASP A 355 4.12 19.10 -26.63
N ASN A 356 4.40 17.93 -26.09
CA ASN A 356 5.74 17.37 -25.99
C ASN A 356 5.74 15.86 -26.25
N PRO A 357 5.79 15.44 -27.52
CA PRO A 357 5.73 14.01 -27.89
C PRO A 357 6.94 13.20 -27.39
N ASP A 358 8.06 13.83 -27.02
CA ASP A 358 9.23 13.14 -26.48
C ASP A 358 8.99 12.65 -25.03
N LEU A 359 7.96 13.17 -24.38
CA LEU A 359 7.50 12.75 -23.06
C LEU A 359 6.33 11.75 -23.11
N ASN A 360 5.90 11.35 -24.31
CA ASN A 360 4.90 10.30 -24.45
C ASN A 360 5.53 8.96 -24.07
N LEU A 361 5.01 8.34 -23.04
CA LEU A 361 5.34 6.95 -22.73
C LEU A 361 4.64 6.02 -23.73
N ARG A 362 5.33 4.96 -24.05
CA ARG A 362 4.96 4.00 -25.10
C ARG A 362 4.03 2.92 -24.59
#